data_a78ceba1f86645137a78eabd051da8e1
#
_entry.id   a78ceba1f86645137a78eabd051da8e1
#
_cell.length_a   1.000
_cell.length_b   1.000
_cell.length_c   1.000
_cell.angle_alpha   90.00
_cell.angle_beta   90.00
_cell.angle_gamma   90.00
#
_symmetry.space_group_name_H-M   'P 1'
#
loop_
_entity.id
_entity.type
_entity.pdbx_description
1 polymer ?
#
loop_
_entity_poly.entity_id
_entity_poly.type
_entity_poly.pdbx_seq_one_letter_code
_entity_poly.pdbx_strand_id
1 'polypeptide(L)'
;MPHLSKRQTELNILAEEVKTCQRCYELCTTRTQTVFGVGNPNARLCFLGEAPGADEDAQGIPFVGRAGKLLTDIIEKGLTLKRSDVYILNVLKCRPPGNRTPTPEEAANCWPFLQRQLEIIRPEFIVCLGATAAQQLLDTTQSIGRLRGRFYTYGSAQVLCTYHPAYLLRSPDKKKDTWEDMKLLMNAMGIEIPEKFR
;
A
#
# COMPACT_ATOMS: atom_id res chain seq x y z
N MET A 1 -8.11 20.67 22.04
CA MET A 1 -7.92 19.88 20.82
C MET A 1 -6.76 18.92 21.05
N PRO A 2 -6.82 17.62 20.72
CA PRO A 2 -5.69 16.74 20.90
C PRO A 2 -4.51 17.26 20.04
N HIS A 3 -3.34 17.37 20.63
CA HIS A 3 -2.12 17.75 19.94
C HIS A 3 -1.80 16.67 18.89
N LEU A 4 -1.89 17.01 17.60
CA LEU A 4 -1.45 16.13 16.52
C LEU A 4 0.05 15.84 16.67
N SER A 5 0.46 14.59 16.43
CA SER A 5 1.89 14.26 16.41
C SER A 5 2.58 15.03 15.27
N LYS A 6 3.89 15.28 15.41
CA LYS A 6 4.69 15.93 14.36
C LYS A 6 4.50 15.22 13.00
N ARG A 7 4.56 13.88 12.98
CA ARG A 7 4.37 13.09 11.75
C ARG A 7 2.98 13.29 11.15
N GLN A 8 1.93 13.35 11.97
CA GLN A 8 0.57 13.61 11.48
C GLN A 8 0.46 14.99 10.85
N THR A 9 1.09 16.01 11.44
CA THR A 9 1.12 17.37 10.88
C THR A 9 1.84 17.40 9.54
N GLU A 10 3.00 16.75 9.43
CA GLU A 10 3.76 16.65 8.19
C GLU A 10 3.00 15.89 7.09
N LEU A 11 2.31 14.80 7.44
CA LEU A 11 1.44 14.07 6.50
C LEU A 11 0.25 14.92 6.05
N ASN A 12 -0.35 15.71 6.92
CA ASN A 12 -1.47 16.59 6.56
C ASN A 12 -1.02 17.68 5.56
N ILE A 13 0.15 18.28 5.77
CA ILE A 13 0.73 19.27 4.84
C ILE A 13 0.97 18.61 3.47
N LEU A 14 1.58 17.42 3.46
CA LEU A 14 1.83 16.68 2.23
C LEU A 14 0.52 16.28 1.52
N ALA A 15 -0.53 15.94 2.27
CA ALA A 15 -1.84 15.62 1.70
C ALA A 15 -2.47 16.80 0.95
N GLU A 16 -2.35 18.03 1.47
CA GLU A 16 -2.82 19.23 0.79
C GLU A 16 -2.01 19.53 -0.49
N GLU A 17 -0.69 19.28 -0.50
CA GLU A 17 0.10 19.36 -1.73
C GLU A 17 -0.36 18.34 -2.78
N VAL A 18 -0.65 17.11 -2.37
CA VAL A 18 -1.15 16.05 -3.26
C VAL A 18 -2.52 16.40 -3.82
N LYS A 19 -3.41 16.97 -3.01
CA LYS A 19 -4.78 17.34 -3.39
C LYS A 19 -4.81 18.31 -4.57
N THR A 20 -3.85 19.24 -4.64
CA THR A 20 -3.74 20.26 -5.70
C THR A 20 -2.81 19.85 -6.84
N CYS A 21 -2.26 18.64 -6.81
CA CYS A 21 -1.29 18.17 -7.82
C CYS A 21 -1.90 18.07 -9.22
N GLN A 22 -1.18 18.60 -10.23
CA GLN A 22 -1.56 18.57 -11.63
C GLN A 22 -0.47 17.97 -12.56
N ARG A 23 0.47 17.16 -11.98
CA ARG A 23 1.61 16.61 -12.75
C ARG A 23 1.21 15.63 -13.84
N CYS A 24 0.04 14.98 -13.73
CA CYS A 24 -0.49 14.02 -14.70
C CYS A 24 -1.81 14.57 -15.24
N TYR A 25 -1.80 15.15 -16.44
CA TYR A 25 -2.98 15.82 -17.01
C TYR A 25 -4.22 14.92 -17.04
N GLU A 26 -4.10 13.72 -17.62
CA GLU A 26 -5.22 12.78 -17.71
C GLU A 26 -5.77 12.39 -16.33
N LEU A 27 -4.88 12.11 -15.37
CA LEU A 27 -5.32 11.71 -14.04
C LEU A 27 -5.97 12.84 -13.25
N CYS A 28 -5.45 14.07 -13.36
CA CYS A 28 -6.03 15.20 -12.62
C CYS A 28 -7.36 15.68 -13.20
N THR A 29 -7.62 15.45 -14.50
CA THR A 29 -8.88 15.81 -15.15
C THR A 29 -9.97 14.74 -15.02
N THR A 30 -9.60 13.49 -14.72
CA THR A 30 -10.54 12.35 -14.67
C THR A 30 -10.82 11.84 -13.25
N ARG A 31 -9.94 12.12 -12.27
CA ARG A 31 -10.16 11.72 -10.88
C ARG A 31 -11.32 12.51 -10.25
N THR A 32 -12.06 11.89 -9.33
CA THR A 32 -12.98 12.58 -8.43
C THR A 32 -12.20 13.33 -7.34
N GLN A 33 -11.23 12.66 -6.73
CA GLN A 33 -10.33 13.24 -5.74
C GLN A 33 -9.02 12.46 -5.64
N THR A 34 -8.07 12.96 -4.89
CA THR A 34 -6.84 12.22 -4.58
C THR A 34 -7.06 11.26 -3.42
N VAL A 35 -6.35 10.13 -3.46
CA VAL A 35 -6.33 9.12 -2.40
C VAL A 35 -4.93 9.09 -1.80
N PHE A 36 -4.74 9.89 -0.74
CA PHE A 36 -3.42 10.12 -0.16
C PHE A 36 -2.84 8.89 0.52
N GLY A 37 -3.62 8.28 1.38
CA GLY A 37 -3.24 7.20 2.28
C GLY A 37 -3.95 7.36 3.62
N VAL A 38 -4.01 6.30 4.42
CA VAL A 38 -4.69 6.29 5.71
C VAL A 38 -4.01 5.34 6.69
N GLY A 39 -4.03 5.67 7.97
CA GLY A 39 -3.55 4.79 9.04
C GLY A 39 -2.77 5.54 10.11
N ASN A 40 -2.03 4.78 10.90
CA ASN A 40 -1.21 5.30 11.99
C ASN A 40 0.06 5.97 11.43
N PRO A 41 0.32 7.26 11.68
CA PRO A 41 1.56 7.92 11.24
C PRO A 41 2.83 7.33 11.88
N ASN A 42 2.68 6.54 12.95
CA ASN A 42 3.76 5.82 13.61
C ASN A 42 3.69 4.30 13.35
N ALA A 43 3.04 3.88 12.28
CA ALA A 43 2.90 2.46 11.94
C ALA A 43 4.27 1.79 11.72
N ARG A 44 4.45 0.63 12.36
CA ARG A 44 5.60 -0.25 12.06
C ARG A 44 5.47 -0.93 10.69
N LEU A 45 4.22 -1.10 10.19
CA LEU A 45 3.89 -1.80 8.97
C LEU A 45 3.11 -0.89 8.02
N CYS A 46 3.61 -0.77 6.77
CA CYS A 46 2.90 -0.14 5.66
C CYS A 46 2.48 -1.18 4.62
N PHE A 47 1.27 -1.02 4.06
CA PHE A 47 0.84 -1.71 2.86
C PHE A 47 0.87 -0.75 1.67
N LEU A 48 1.61 -1.11 0.64
CA LEU A 48 1.77 -0.32 -0.59
C LEU A 48 1.09 -1.02 -1.75
N GLY A 49 0.04 -0.41 -2.28
CA GLY A 49 -0.66 -0.85 -3.50
C GLY A 49 -0.23 -0.08 -4.75
N GLU A 50 -0.91 -0.34 -5.85
CA GLU A 50 -0.65 0.25 -7.17
C GLU A 50 -1.28 1.64 -7.32
N ALA A 51 -2.59 1.72 -7.35
CA ALA A 51 -3.36 2.92 -7.61
C ALA A 51 -4.78 2.80 -7.00
N PRO A 52 -5.49 3.93 -6.79
CA PRO A 52 -6.89 3.91 -6.40
C PRO A 52 -7.79 3.28 -7.47
N GLY A 53 -8.79 2.51 -7.04
CA GLY A 53 -9.91 2.08 -7.86
C GLY A 53 -11.09 3.06 -7.79
N ALA A 54 -12.25 2.66 -8.34
CA ALA A 54 -13.43 3.53 -8.39
C ALA A 54 -14.00 3.87 -7.01
N ASP A 55 -14.07 2.90 -6.12
CA ASP A 55 -14.59 3.10 -4.76
C ASP A 55 -13.66 4.00 -3.95
N GLU A 56 -12.35 3.85 -4.14
CA GLU A 56 -11.32 4.66 -3.49
C GLU A 56 -11.33 6.10 -4.00
N ASP A 57 -11.47 6.31 -5.31
CA ASP A 57 -11.57 7.63 -5.95
C ASP A 57 -12.81 8.39 -5.46
N ALA A 58 -13.94 7.69 -5.29
CA ALA A 58 -15.17 8.28 -4.77
C ALA A 58 -15.07 8.67 -3.28
N GLN A 59 -14.34 7.88 -2.46
CA GLN A 59 -14.29 8.06 -1.02
C GLN A 59 -13.03 8.78 -0.51
N GLY A 60 -11.97 8.87 -1.32
CA GLY A 60 -10.67 9.43 -0.91
C GLY A 60 -9.86 8.53 0.04
N ILE A 61 -10.27 7.28 0.22
CA ILE A 61 -9.67 6.33 1.17
C ILE A 61 -9.13 5.11 0.40
N PRO A 62 -7.87 4.69 0.61
CA PRO A 62 -7.31 3.54 -0.09
C PRO A 62 -7.92 2.22 0.40
N PHE A 63 -8.08 1.27 -0.52
CA PHE A 63 -8.53 -0.09 -0.21
C PHE A 63 -9.86 -0.16 0.56
N VAL A 64 -10.93 0.43 -0.01
CA VAL A 64 -12.32 0.38 0.53
C VAL A 64 -13.24 -0.54 -0.28
N GLY A 65 -12.94 -0.80 -1.56
CA GLY A 65 -13.68 -1.71 -2.41
C GLY A 65 -13.49 -3.20 -2.06
N ARG A 66 -13.91 -4.12 -2.93
CA ARG A 66 -13.81 -5.57 -2.68
C ARG A 66 -12.38 -6.04 -2.36
N ALA A 67 -11.40 -5.54 -3.08
CA ALA A 67 -9.98 -5.82 -2.80
C ALA A 67 -9.55 -5.27 -1.43
N GLY A 68 -10.06 -4.11 -1.05
CA GLY A 68 -9.82 -3.49 0.25
C GLY A 68 -10.42 -4.29 1.41
N LYS A 69 -11.60 -4.86 1.23
CA LYS A 69 -12.21 -5.76 2.23
C LYS A 69 -11.35 -7.01 2.46
N LEU A 70 -10.82 -7.59 1.38
CA LEU A 70 -9.90 -8.72 1.51
C LEU A 70 -8.59 -8.32 2.21
N LEU A 71 -8.04 -7.12 1.91
CA LEU A 71 -6.87 -6.62 2.64
C LEU A 71 -7.17 -6.43 4.12
N THR A 72 -8.35 -5.90 4.47
CA THR A 72 -8.78 -5.78 5.88
C THR A 72 -8.86 -7.15 6.55
N ASP A 73 -9.41 -8.17 5.88
CA ASP A 73 -9.42 -9.54 6.41
C ASP A 73 -8.00 -10.11 6.62
N ILE A 74 -7.07 -9.84 5.71
CA ILE A 74 -5.65 -10.23 5.85
C ILE A 74 -5.05 -9.56 7.09
N ILE A 75 -5.28 -8.26 7.28
CA ILE A 75 -4.76 -7.50 8.43
C ILE A 75 -5.39 -7.99 9.74
N GLU A 76 -6.72 -8.04 9.81
CA GLU A 76 -7.42 -8.23 11.07
C GLU A 76 -7.57 -9.72 11.47
N LYS A 77 -7.89 -10.58 10.49
CA LYS A 77 -8.09 -12.02 10.73
C LYS A 77 -6.81 -12.82 10.56
N GLY A 78 -5.92 -12.38 9.65
CA GLY A 78 -4.64 -13.02 9.39
C GLY A 78 -3.55 -12.56 10.34
N LEU A 79 -3.17 -11.29 10.27
CA LEU A 79 -2.07 -10.73 11.05
C LEU A 79 -2.48 -10.38 12.50
N THR A 80 -3.76 -10.42 12.85
CA THR A 80 -4.30 -10.04 14.19
C THR A 80 -4.02 -8.59 14.59
N LEU A 81 -3.80 -7.72 13.62
CA LEU A 81 -3.61 -6.28 13.80
C LEU A 81 -4.92 -5.56 13.52
N LYS A 82 -5.13 -4.38 14.08
CA LYS A 82 -6.23 -3.51 13.65
C LYS A 82 -5.82 -2.78 12.36
N ARG A 83 -6.77 -2.57 11.45
CA ARG A 83 -6.52 -1.76 10.24
C ARG A 83 -5.98 -0.37 10.56
N SER A 84 -6.37 0.21 11.72
CA SER A 84 -5.89 1.50 12.22
C SER A 84 -4.44 1.48 12.73
N ASP A 85 -3.84 0.32 12.98
CA ASP A 85 -2.48 0.19 13.51
C ASP A 85 -1.42 0.22 12.40
N VAL A 86 -1.83 -0.04 11.16
CA VAL A 86 -0.98 -0.01 9.96
C VAL A 86 -1.17 1.28 9.17
N TYR A 87 -0.32 1.53 8.17
CA TYR A 87 -0.53 2.60 7.20
C TYR A 87 -0.73 2.00 5.80
N ILE A 88 -1.76 2.46 5.08
CA ILE A 88 -2.13 1.94 3.76
C ILE A 88 -2.06 3.06 2.74
N LEU A 89 -1.31 2.84 1.66
CA LEU A 89 -1.09 3.81 0.60
C LEU A 89 -0.87 3.12 -0.75
N ASN A 90 -0.84 3.91 -1.82
CA ASN A 90 -0.58 3.44 -3.18
C ASN A 90 0.61 4.19 -3.79
N VAL A 91 1.19 3.64 -4.85
CA VAL A 91 2.16 4.33 -5.71
C VAL A 91 1.51 5.59 -6.28
N LEU A 92 0.38 5.47 -6.97
CA LEU A 92 -0.38 6.62 -7.44
C LEU A 92 -1.36 7.13 -6.38
N LYS A 93 -1.57 8.46 -6.39
CA LYS A 93 -2.58 9.12 -5.55
C LYS A 93 -3.87 9.44 -6.32
N CYS A 94 -3.91 9.15 -7.61
CA CYS A 94 -5.03 9.39 -8.50
C CYS A 94 -5.43 8.09 -9.19
N ARG A 95 -6.73 7.93 -9.47
CA ARG A 95 -7.26 6.79 -10.19
C ARG A 95 -6.95 6.90 -11.68
N PRO A 96 -6.29 5.90 -12.33
CA PRO A 96 -6.19 5.84 -13.78
C PRO A 96 -7.55 5.54 -14.42
N PRO A 97 -7.88 6.13 -15.59
CA PRO A 97 -9.11 5.85 -16.32
C PRO A 97 -9.31 4.35 -16.56
N GLY A 98 -10.53 3.85 -16.31
CA GLY A 98 -10.84 2.42 -16.45
C GLY A 98 -10.07 1.49 -15.51
N ASN A 99 -9.41 2.01 -14.47
CA ASN A 99 -8.49 1.27 -13.59
C ASN A 99 -7.36 0.58 -14.37
N ARG A 100 -6.86 1.20 -15.45
CA ARG A 100 -5.68 0.69 -16.16
C ARG A 100 -4.43 0.73 -15.28
N THR A 101 -3.45 -0.04 -15.65
CA THR A 101 -2.12 0.03 -15.01
C THR A 101 -1.54 1.44 -15.19
N PRO A 102 -0.89 2.01 -14.15
CA PRO A 102 -0.15 3.26 -14.25
C PRO A 102 0.90 3.23 -15.35
N THR A 103 1.08 4.36 -16.04
CA THR A 103 2.23 4.51 -16.93
C THR A 103 3.52 4.75 -16.12
N PRO A 104 4.71 4.46 -16.69
CA PRO A 104 5.98 4.79 -16.03
C PRO A 104 6.10 6.28 -15.67
N GLU A 105 5.61 7.16 -16.53
CA GLU A 105 5.61 8.61 -16.31
C GLU A 105 4.71 9.01 -15.12
N GLU A 106 3.51 8.45 -15.03
CA GLU A 106 2.60 8.70 -13.91
C GLU A 106 3.20 8.22 -12.58
N ALA A 107 3.84 7.05 -12.59
CA ALA A 107 4.54 6.53 -11.43
C ALA A 107 5.70 7.44 -11.02
N ALA A 108 6.53 7.88 -11.99
CA ALA A 108 7.64 8.80 -11.74
C ALA A 108 7.15 10.16 -11.19
N ASN A 109 6.08 10.73 -11.77
CA ASN A 109 5.47 11.98 -11.31
C ASN A 109 4.92 11.88 -9.87
N CYS A 110 4.43 10.73 -9.47
CA CYS A 110 3.86 10.49 -8.14
C CYS A 110 4.89 10.03 -7.10
N TRP A 111 6.05 9.52 -7.54
CA TRP A 111 7.12 8.99 -6.71
C TRP A 111 7.59 9.92 -5.58
N PRO A 112 7.82 11.24 -5.80
CA PRO A 112 8.26 12.13 -4.74
C PRO A 112 7.28 12.22 -3.57
N PHE A 113 5.98 12.08 -3.81
CA PHE A 113 4.97 12.06 -2.76
C PHE A 113 5.03 10.77 -1.94
N LEU A 114 5.16 9.61 -2.62
CA LEU A 114 5.32 8.31 -1.96
C LEU A 114 6.59 8.30 -1.09
N GLN A 115 7.70 8.75 -1.64
CA GLN A 115 8.97 8.81 -0.93
C GLN A 115 8.86 9.65 0.36
N ARG A 116 8.32 10.86 0.28
CA ARG A 116 8.09 11.73 1.44
C ARG A 116 7.15 11.09 2.48
N GLN A 117 6.11 10.37 2.04
CA GLN A 117 5.24 9.64 2.98
C GLN A 117 6.05 8.59 3.75
N LEU A 118 6.85 7.78 3.07
CA LEU A 118 7.67 6.74 3.70
C LEU A 118 8.76 7.35 4.62
N GLU A 119 9.34 8.48 4.26
CA GLU A 119 10.31 9.24 5.09
C GLU A 119 9.67 9.81 6.37
N ILE A 120 8.39 10.22 6.32
CA ILE A 120 7.66 10.72 7.49
C ILE A 120 7.26 9.55 8.40
N ILE A 121 6.67 8.49 7.82
CA ILE A 121 6.14 7.33 8.56
C ILE A 121 7.29 6.50 9.13
N ARG A 122 8.36 6.27 8.37
CA ARG A 122 9.52 5.43 8.72
C ARG A 122 9.11 4.05 9.22
N PRO A 123 8.40 3.27 8.39
CA PRO A 123 7.97 1.93 8.80
C PRO A 123 9.18 0.99 8.93
N GLU A 124 9.07 0.00 9.80
CA GLU A 124 10.03 -1.10 9.88
C GLU A 124 9.81 -2.10 8.75
N PHE A 125 8.54 -2.27 8.32
CA PHE A 125 8.11 -3.22 7.30
C PHE A 125 7.23 -2.55 6.26
N ILE A 126 7.44 -2.93 4.98
CA ILE A 126 6.58 -2.53 3.86
C ILE A 126 6.14 -3.80 3.14
N VAL A 127 4.83 -3.98 2.98
CA VAL A 127 4.26 -5.05 2.14
C VAL A 127 3.81 -4.46 0.82
N CYS A 128 4.51 -4.79 -0.27
CA CYS A 128 4.12 -4.44 -1.62
C CYS A 128 3.04 -5.40 -2.12
N LEU A 129 1.88 -4.86 -2.47
CA LEU A 129 0.71 -5.58 -2.97
C LEU A 129 0.71 -5.55 -4.50
N GLY A 130 1.21 -6.62 -5.13
CA GLY A 130 1.28 -6.77 -6.58
C GLY A 130 2.57 -6.30 -7.23
N ALA A 131 2.67 -6.53 -8.55
CA ALA A 131 3.88 -6.29 -9.31
C ALA A 131 4.25 -4.79 -9.37
N THR A 132 3.29 -3.92 -9.70
CA THR A 132 3.54 -2.48 -9.88
C THR A 132 4.12 -1.84 -8.62
N ALA A 133 3.55 -2.13 -7.46
CA ALA A 133 4.06 -1.60 -6.19
C ALA A 133 5.47 -2.12 -5.88
N ALA A 134 5.71 -3.41 -6.09
CA ALA A 134 7.00 -4.05 -5.86
C ALA A 134 8.08 -3.52 -6.81
N GLN A 135 7.77 -3.44 -8.11
CA GLN A 135 8.68 -2.97 -9.15
C GLN A 135 9.06 -1.50 -8.94
N GLN A 136 8.07 -0.66 -8.60
CA GLN A 136 8.31 0.76 -8.36
C GLN A 136 9.16 0.99 -7.11
N LEU A 137 8.90 0.28 -6.01
CA LEU A 137 9.62 0.50 -4.75
C LEU A 137 11.05 -0.07 -4.79
N LEU A 138 11.24 -1.22 -5.47
CA LEU A 138 12.52 -1.95 -5.52
C LEU A 138 13.34 -1.66 -6.78
N ASP A 139 12.86 -0.77 -7.65
CA ASP A 139 13.49 -0.43 -8.95
C ASP A 139 13.87 -1.69 -9.74
N THR A 140 12.88 -2.53 -10.04
CA THR A 140 13.09 -3.82 -10.70
C THR A 140 12.00 -4.13 -11.71
N THR A 141 12.31 -4.96 -12.70
CA THR A 141 11.33 -5.46 -13.69
C THR A 141 10.89 -6.90 -13.42
N GLN A 142 11.34 -7.49 -12.31
CA GLN A 142 11.00 -8.89 -11.99
C GLN A 142 9.50 -9.05 -11.71
N SER A 143 8.96 -10.22 -12.09
CA SER A 143 7.57 -10.56 -11.82
C SER A 143 7.32 -10.79 -10.33
N ILE A 144 6.08 -10.56 -9.89
CA ILE A 144 5.68 -10.76 -8.49
C ILE A 144 5.93 -12.20 -8.01
N GLY A 145 5.79 -13.19 -8.89
CA GLY A 145 6.09 -14.58 -8.56
C GLY A 145 7.56 -14.85 -8.22
N ARG A 146 8.47 -14.04 -8.75
CA ARG A 146 9.91 -14.10 -8.41
C ARG A 146 10.28 -13.25 -7.20
N LEU A 147 9.52 -12.18 -6.94
CA LEU A 147 9.78 -11.26 -5.85
C LEU A 147 9.21 -11.74 -4.51
N ARG A 148 8.10 -12.50 -4.51
CA ARG A 148 7.47 -12.96 -3.28
C ARG A 148 8.30 -14.02 -2.53
N GLY A 149 7.93 -14.26 -1.27
CA GLY A 149 8.52 -15.34 -0.45
C GLY A 149 9.87 -15.01 0.18
N ARG A 150 10.33 -13.77 0.12
CA ARG A 150 11.57 -13.31 0.75
C ARG A 150 11.54 -11.82 1.01
N PHE A 151 12.41 -11.36 1.90
CA PHE A 151 12.59 -9.95 2.19
C PHE A 151 13.61 -9.29 1.27
N TYR A 152 13.36 -8.02 1.00
CA TYR A 152 14.25 -7.04 0.37
C TYR A 152 14.44 -5.86 1.32
N THR A 153 15.22 -4.86 0.92
CA THR A 153 15.47 -3.66 1.73
C THR A 153 15.13 -2.41 0.94
N TYR A 154 14.45 -1.47 1.58
CA TYR A 154 14.25 -0.11 1.10
C TYR A 154 14.58 0.88 2.23
N GLY A 155 15.69 1.61 2.11
CA GLY A 155 16.23 2.41 3.23
C GLY A 155 16.50 1.52 4.45
N SER A 156 15.85 1.82 5.58
CA SER A 156 15.90 1.00 6.80
C SER A 156 14.78 -0.03 6.91
N ALA A 157 13.82 -0.03 5.98
CA ALA A 157 12.65 -0.92 6.03
C ALA A 157 12.94 -2.26 5.37
N GLN A 158 12.39 -3.34 5.94
CA GLN A 158 12.29 -4.64 5.29
C GLN A 158 11.05 -4.67 4.39
N VAL A 159 11.22 -5.08 3.14
CA VAL A 159 10.17 -5.11 2.12
C VAL A 159 9.79 -6.54 1.81
N LEU A 160 8.54 -6.88 1.96
CA LEU A 160 7.97 -8.15 1.51
C LEU A 160 7.03 -7.89 0.34
N CYS A 161 7.14 -8.70 -0.71
CA CYS A 161 6.26 -8.62 -1.87
C CYS A 161 5.27 -9.78 -1.84
N THR A 162 4.01 -9.52 -2.19
CA THR A 162 2.97 -10.54 -2.29
C THR A 162 1.96 -10.20 -3.37
N TYR A 163 1.02 -11.09 -3.65
CA TYR A 163 -0.03 -10.86 -4.65
C TYR A 163 -0.97 -9.74 -4.22
N HIS A 164 -1.44 -8.97 -5.21
CA HIS A 164 -2.45 -7.93 -4.98
C HIS A 164 -3.80 -8.56 -4.58
N PRO A 165 -4.55 -8.02 -3.59
CA PRO A 165 -5.83 -8.57 -3.19
C PRO A 165 -6.84 -8.74 -4.33
N ALA A 166 -6.87 -7.81 -5.30
CA ALA A 166 -7.73 -7.95 -6.48
C ALA A 166 -7.38 -9.18 -7.35
N TYR A 167 -6.09 -9.58 -7.41
CA TYR A 167 -5.68 -10.81 -8.08
C TYR A 167 -6.18 -12.04 -7.32
N LEU A 168 -6.10 -12.04 -5.98
CA LEU A 168 -6.57 -13.13 -5.14
C LEU A 168 -8.09 -13.37 -5.22
N LEU A 169 -8.87 -12.34 -5.57
CA LEU A 169 -10.31 -12.47 -5.83
C LEU A 169 -10.58 -13.22 -7.15
N ARG A 170 -9.69 -13.10 -8.14
CA ARG A 170 -9.78 -13.79 -9.43
C ARG A 170 -9.12 -15.16 -9.43
N SER A 171 -8.11 -15.34 -8.57
CA SER A 171 -7.30 -16.57 -8.46
C SER A 171 -7.22 -16.99 -6.98
N PRO A 172 -8.28 -17.59 -6.42
CA PRO A 172 -8.36 -17.93 -4.99
C PRO A 172 -7.32 -18.95 -4.53
N ASP A 173 -6.83 -19.81 -5.42
CA ASP A 173 -5.72 -20.75 -5.18
C ASP A 173 -4.45 -20.06 -4.69
N LYS A 174 -4.22 -18.80 -5.11
CA LYS A 174 -3.06 -17.99 -4.73
C LYS A 174 -3.15 -17.40 -3.31
N LYS A 175 -4.27 -17.54 -2.64
CA LYS A 175 -4.41 -17.15 -1.22
C LYS A 175 -3.46 -17.91 -0.31
N LYS A 176 -3.20 -19.19 -0.61
CA LYS A 176 -2.23 -20.01 0.12
C LYS A 176 -0.82 -19.40 0.04
N ASP A 177 -0.41 -19.03 -1.17
CA ASP A 177 0.90 -18.39 -1.40
C ASP A 177 1.03 -17.07 -0.61
N THR A 178 0.00 -16.23 -0.66
CA THR A 178 -0.04 -14.97 0.11
C THR A 178 0.01 -15.24 1.62
N TRP A 179 -0.66 -16.31 2.08
CA TRP A 179 -0.61 -16.65 3.49
C TRP A 179 0.80 -17.07 3.95
N GLU A 180 1.55 -17.81 3.12
CA GLU A 180 2.97 -18.11 3.42
C GLU A 180 3.81 -16.81 3.51
N ASP A 181 3.56 -15.82 2.63
CA ASP A 181 4.21 -14.51 2.73
C ASP A 181 3.86 -13.81 4.04
N MET A 182 2.59 -13.85 4.46
CA MET A 182 2.15 -13.24 5.73
C MET A 182 2.76 -13.92 6.95
N LYS A 183 2.95 -15.25 6.92
CA LYS A 183 3.67 -15.97 8.00
C LYS A 183 5.13 -15.51 8.11
N LEU A 184 5.82 -15.27 6.99
CA LEU A 184 7.17 -14.69 7.00
C LEU A 184 7.18 -13.30 7.65
N LEU A 185 6.20 -12.46 7.31
CA LEU A 185 6.05 -11.13 7.92
C LEU A 185 5.80 -11.23 9.41
N MET A 186 4.87 -12.08 9.85
CA MET A 186 4.55 -12.26 11.26
C MET A 186 5.76 -12.69 12.08
N ASN A 187 6.53 -13.66 11.58
CA ASN A 187 7.76 -14.09 12.21
C ASN A 187 8.78 -12.96 12.36
N ALA A 188 8.99 -12.16 11.30
CA ALA A 188 9.91 -11.02 11.33
C ALA A 188 9.44 -9.91 12.26
N MET A 189 8.13 -9.70 12.39
CA MET A 189 7.53 -8.71 13.29
C MET A 189 7.43 -9.17 14.75
N GLY A 190 7.67 -10.47 15.04
CA GLY A 190 7.46 -11.06 16.35
C GLY A 190 5.97 -11.25 16.69
N ILE A 191 5.11 -11.40 15.68
CA ILE A 191 3.67 -11.66 15.85
C ILE A 191 3.45 -13.17 15.87
N GLU A 192 2.73 -13.66 16.86
CA GLU A 192 2.41 -15.08 16.98
C GLU A 192 1.40 -15.51 15.90
N ILE A 193 1.72 -16.60 15.19
CA ILE A 193 0.81 -17.18 14.21
C ILE A 193 -0.34 -17.87 14.95
N PRO A 194 -1.61 -17.49 14.71
CA PRO A 194 -2.75 -18.12 15.39
C PRO A 194 -2.81 -19.63 15.14
N GLU A 195 -3.18 -20.41 16.16
CA GLU A 195 -3.18 -21.89 16.10
C GLU A 195 -3.96 -22.44 14.89
N LYS A 196 -5.10 -21.83 14.57
CA LYS A 196 -5.94 -22.21 13.41
C LYS A 196 -5.23 -22.07 12.06
N PHE A 197 -4.03 -21.48 12.02
CA PHE A 197 -3.26 -21.21 10.81
C PHE A 197 -1.83 -21.77 10.85
N ARG A 198 -1.49 -22.50 11.90
CA ARG A 198 -0.21 -23.24 12.03
C ARG A 198 -0.12 -24.46 11.12
#